data_c565572244385e667df0dbdf79101ecd
#
_entry.id   c565572244385e667df0dbdf79101ecd
#
_cell.length_a   1.000
_cell.length_b   1.000
_cell.length_c   1.000
_cell.angle_alpha   90.00
_cell.angle_beta   90.00
_cell.angle_gamma   90.00
#
_symmetry.space_group_name_H-M   'P 1'
#
loop_
_entity.id
_entity.type
_entity.pdbx_description
1 polymer ?
#
loop_
_entity_poly.entity_id
_entity_poly.type
_entity_poly.pdbx_seq_one_letter_code
_entity_poly.pdbx_strand_id
1 'polypeptide(L)'
;EGFLRALDEAAPVVLDGHDVLLIGAGGAARAVAFALRGRGANVRVANRTADRAADLGEPISFTRDAMEQAASTAALVVNATSLGMGRDDVPPELPLDALAHGAVAYDLVYRAEPTPWLRAAAERGARTVDGLGMLLHQGAAAFAQWTGVEPPLDAMRQGLARR
;
A
#
# COMPACT_ATOMS: atom_id res chain seq x y z
N GLU A 1 8.55 -2.24 -8.72
CA GLU A 1 9.08 -3.58 -8.41
C GLU A 1 8.99 -3.88 -6.90
N GLY A 2 9.58 -3.06 -6.01
CA GLY A 2 9.62 -3.30 -4.56
C GLY A 2 8.24 -3.47 -3.92
N PHE A 3 7.26 -2.67 -4.29
CA PHE A 3 5.87 -2.79 -3.82
C PHE A 3 5.26 -4.16 -4.13
N LEU A 4 5.33 -4.61 -5.39
CA LEU A 4 4.74 -5.90 -5.78
C LEU A 4 5.45 -7.08 -5.13
N ARG A 5 6.78 -7.05 -5.02
CA ARG A 5 7.53 -8.12 -4.32
C ARG A 5 7.11 -8.23 -2.86
N ALA A 6 7.01 -7.10 -2.16
CA ALA A 6 6.57 -7.10 -0.77
C ALA A 6 5.13 -7.61 -0.61
N LEU A 7 4.23 -7.23 -1.54
CA LEU A 7 2.85 -7.72 -1.57
C LEU A 7 2.79 -9.23 -1.81
N ASP A 8 3.49 -9.72 -2.84
CA ASP A 8 3.51 -11.14 -3.22
C ASP A 8 4.12 -12.02 -2.10
N GLU A 9 5.11 -11.51 -1.34
CA GLU A 9 5.71 -12.23 -0.21
C GLU A 9 4.81 -12.25 1.04
N ALA A 10 4.21 -11.11 1.40
CA ALA A 10 3.50 -10.98 2.67
C ALA A 10 2.01 -11.36 2.59
N ALA A 11 1.34 -11.00 1.50
CA ALA A 11 -0.09 -11.20 1.33
C ALA A 11 -0.45 -11.35 -0.16
N PRO A 12 -0.10 -12.46 -0.81
CA PRO A 12 -0.40 -12.66 -2.22
C PRO A 12 -1.88 -12.51 -2.51
N VAL A 13 -2.21 -11.71 -3.54
CA VAL A 13 -3.58 -11.38 -3.94
C VAL A 13 -3.69 -11.34 -5.47
N VAL A 14 -4.81 -11.83 -5.99
CA VAL A 14 -5.12 -11.74 -7.43
C VAL A 14 -5.50 -10.30 -7.74
N LEU A 15 -4.78 -9.67 -8.65
CA LEU A 15 -4.98 -8.27 -9.04
C LEU A 15 -5.71 -8.14 -10.37
N ASP A 16 -5.53 -9.10 -11.29
CA ASP A 16 -6.11 -9.06 -12.64
C ASP A 16 -7.64 -9.03 -12.58
N GLY A 17 -8.23 -7.98 -13.13
CA GLY A 17 -9.68 -7.74 -13.13
C GLY A 17 -10.25 -7.33 -11.76
N HIS A 18 -9.47 -7.28 -10.69
CA HIS A 18 -9.96 -6.94 -9.36
C HIS A 18 -9.80 -5.44 -9.04
N ASP A 19 -10.73 -4.96 -8.22
CA ASP A 19 -10.71 -3.58 -7.76
C ASP A 19 -9.64 -3.37 -6.69
N VAL A 20 -8.93 -2.26 -6.82
CA VAL A 20 -7.94 -1.77 -5.85
C VAL A 20 -8.23 -0.32 -5.50
N LEU A 21 -8.28 -0.01 -4.22
CA LEU A 21 -8.33 1.37 -3.73
C LEU A 21 -6.93 1.87 -3.42
N LEU A 22 -6.47 2.89 -4.13
CA LEU A 22 -5.21 3.60 -3.87
C LEU A 22 -5.51 4.97 -3.25
N ILE A 23 -5.01 5.21 -2.05
CA ILE A 23 -5.19 6.46 -1.31
C ILE A 23 -3.90 7.28 -1.43
N GLY A 24 -3.99 8.45 -2.07
CA GLY A 24 -2.86 9.33 -2.38
C GLY A 24 -2.49 9.37 -3.85
N ALA A 25 -1.82 10.46 -4.28
CA ALA A 25 -1.33 10.68 -5.64
C ALA A 25 0.08 11.32 -5.67
N GLY A 26 0.91 11.00 -4.67
CA GLY A 26 2.31 11.40 -4.61
C GLY A 26 3.23 10.51 -5.45
N GLY A 27 4.54 10.69 -5.33
CA GLY A 27 5.54 9.90 -6.08
C GLY A 27 5.41 8.40 -5.84
N ALA A 28 5.24 7.98 -4.58
CA ALA A 28 5.03 6.57 -4.25
C ALA A 28 3.73 6.02 -4.86
N ALA A 29 2.62 6.78 -4.77
CA ALA A 29 1.35 6.40 -5.36
C ALA A 29 1.43 6.22 -6.88
N ARG A 30 2.19 7.06 -7.59
CA ARG A 30 2.43 6.91 -9.04
C ARG A 30 3.09 5.58 -9.38
N ALA A 31 4.15 5.23 -8.65
CA ALA A 31 4.86 3.96 -8.83
C ALA A 31 3.97 2.75 -8.52
N VAL A 32 3.14 2.85 -7.47
CA VAL A 32 2.18 1.82 -7.07
C VAL A 32 1.07 1.67 -8.12
N ALA A 33 0.46 2.77 -8.58
CA ALA A 33 -0.59 2.74 -9.61
C ALA A 33 -0.07 2.10 -10.90
N PHE A 34 1.13 2.48 -11.35
CA PHE A 34 1.77 1.87 -12.52
C PHE A 34 1.95 0.35 -12.34
N ALA A 35 2.43 -0.07 -11.18
CA ALA A 35 2.66 -1.48 -10.89
C ALA A 35 1.36 -2.30 -10.83
N LEU A 36 0.31 -1.75 -10.20
CA LEU A 36 -1.01 -2.38 -10.07
C LEU A 36 -1.69 -2.51 -11.44
N ARG A 37 -1.68 -1.46 -12.24
CA ARG A 37 -2.23 -1.50 -13.61
C ARG A 37 -1.47 -2.48 -14.50
N GLY A 38 -0.15 -2.59 -14.34
CA GLY A 38 0.66 -3.60 -15.03
C GLY A 38 0.32 -5.05 -14.65
N ARG A 39 -0.37 -5.27 -13.53
CA ARG A 39 -0.93 -6.55 -13.09
C ARG A 39 -2.44 -6.69 -13.41
N GLY A 40 -3.02 -5.81 -14.23
CA GLY A 40 -4.42 -5.88 -14.66
C GLY A 40 -5.45 -5.39 -13.62
N ALA A 41 -5.02 -4.70 -12.55
CA ALA A 41 -5.93 -4.19 -11.53
C ALA A 41 -6.78 -3.01 -12.03
N ASN A 42 -8.03 -2.93 -11.57
CA ASN A 42 -8.91 -1.77 -11.70
C ASN A 42 -8.59 -0.79 -10.56
N VAL A 43 -7.79 0.24 -10.83
CA VAL A 43 -7.31 1.15 -9.77
C VAL A 43 -8.24 2.34 -9.62
N ARG A 44 -8.93 2.44 -8.47
CA ARG A 44 -9.65 3.63 -8.02
C ARG A 44 -8.75 4.45 -7.10
N VAL A 45 -8.68 5.75 -7.33
CA VAL A 45 -7.72 6.63 -6.65
C VAL A 45 -8.42 7.72 -5.88
N ALA A 46 -8.22 7.74 -4.56
CA ALA A 46 -8.67 8.81 -3.67
C ALA A 46 -7.53 9.79 -3.39
N ASN A 47 -7.69 11.06 -3.74
CA ASN A 47 -6.71 12.09 -3.42
C ASN A 47 -7.38 13.45 -3.22
N ARG A 48 -6.86 14.27 -2.30
CA ARG A 48 -7.40 15.62 -2.02
C ARG A 48 -7.43 16.53 -3.26
N THR A 49 -6.52 16.34 -4.19
CA THR A 49 -6.48 17.03 -5.50
C THR A 49 -6.93 16.04 -6.57
N ALA A 50 -8.15 16.22 -7.07
CA ALA A 50 -8.78 15.28 -8.02
C ALA A 50 -7.98 15.08 -9.30
N ASP A 51 -7.43 16.17 -9.88
CA ASP A 51 -6.65 16.09 -11.13
C ASP A 51 -5.45 15.16 -11.01
N ARG A 52 -4.79 15.13 -9.84
CA ARG A 52 -3.67 14.21 -9.60
C ARG A 52 -4.10 12.75 -9.51
N ALA A 53 -5.33 12.49 -9.10
CA ALA A 53 -5.88 11.14 -9.05
C ALA A 53 -6.19 10.62 -10.45
N ALA A 54 -6.75 11.45 -11.33
CA ALA A 54 -7.14 11.09 -12.69
C ALA A 54 -5.98 10.56 -13.55
N ASP A 55 -4.77 11.04 -13.32
CA ASP A 55 -3.57 10.54 -14.00
C ASP A 55 -3.22 9.08 -13.64
N LEU A 56 -3.69 8.60 -12.49
CA LEU A 56 -3.27 7.32 -11.90
C LEU A 56 -4.30 6.21 -12.06
N GLY A 57 -5.57 6.54 -12.16
CA GLY A 57 -6.68 5.59 -12.28
C GLY A 57 -8.02 6.28 -12.27
N GLU A 58 -9.09 5.56 -11.95
CA GLU A 58 -10.42 6.12 -11.78
C GLU A 58 -10.47 7.01 -10.54
N PRO A 59 -10.68 8.34 -10.67
CA PRO A 59 -10.68 9.22 -9.51
C PRO A 59 -11.99 9.06 -8.71
N ILE A 60 -11.85 8.98 -7.38
CA ILE A 60 -12.99 9.04 -6.46
C ILE A 60 -12.81 10.18 -5.46
N SER A 61 -13.90 10.60 -4.83
CA SER A 61 -13.87 11.64 -3.81
C SER A 61 -12.99 11.24 -2.62
N PHE A 62 -12.20 12.19 -2.12
CA PHE A 62 -11.41 12.02 -0.89
C PHE A 62 -12.28 12.27 0.33
N THR A 63 -13.32 11.47 0.50
CA THR A 63 -14.22 11.45 1.65
C THR A 63 -14.24 10.05 2.25
N ARG A 64 -14.49 9.95 3.55
CA ARG A 64 -14.58 8.65 4.21
C ARG A 64 -15.60 7.74 3.52
N ASP A 65 -16.81 8.25 3.27
CA ASP A 65 -17.89 7.46 2.68
C ASP A 65 -17.52 6.90 1.29
N ALA A 66 -16.93 7.72 0.42
CA ALA A 66 -16.50 7.27 -0.91
C ALA A 66 -15.39 6.22 -0.82
N MET A 67 -14.45 6.38 0.12
CA MET A 67 -13.37 5.42 0.33
C MET A 67 -13.86 4.13 0.99
N GLU A 68 -14.80 4.20 1.95
CA GLU A 68 -15.45 3.00 2.51
C GLU A 68 -16.22 2.23 1.44
N GLN A 69 -16.99 2.93 0.60
CA GLN A 69 -17.69 2.30 -0.52
C GLN A 69 -16.71 1.61 -1.47
N ALA A 70 -15.60 2.26 -1.83
CA ALA A 70 -14.59 1.66 -2.70
C ALA A 70 -13.87 0.49 -2.04
N ALA A 71 -13.60 0.56 -0.73
CA ALA A 71 -12.94 -0.49 0.04
C ALA A 71 -13.80 -1.75 0.19
N SER A 72 -15.14 -1.61 0.18
CA SER A 72 -16.06 -2.73 0.38
C SER A 72 -15.99 -3.80 -0.72
N THR A 73 -15.50 -3.46 -1.90
CA THR A 73 -15.31 -4.38 -3.04
C THR A 73 -13.85 -4.58 -3.42
N ALA A 74 -12.94 -3.83 -2.82
CA ALA A 74 -11.53 -3.89 -3.18
C ALA A 74 -10.85 -5.14 -2.61
N ALA A 75 -10.09 -5.84 -3.45
CA ALA A 75 -9.22 -6.94 -3.03
C ALA A 75 -7.98 -6.40 -2.28
N LEU A 76 -7.60 -5.15 -2.56
CA LEU A 76 -6.44 -4.48 -1.97
C LEU A 76 -6.76 -3.00 -1.72
N VAL A 77 -6.45 -2.51 -0.53
CA VAL A 77 -6.50 -1.09 -0.17
C VAL A 77 -5.10 -0.62 0.20
N VAL A 78 -4.59 0.41 -0.50
CA VAL A 78 -3.22 0.92 -0.31
C VAL A 78 -3.25 2.34 0.22
N ASN A 79 -2.68 2.58 1.40
CA ASN A 79 -2.37 3.91 1.88
C ASN A 79 -0.98 4.34 1.36
N ALA A 80 -0.97 5.22 0.36
CA ALA A 80 0.25 5.83 -0.18
C ALA A 80 0.38 7.31 0.21
N THR A 81 -0.21 7.68 1.35
CA THR A 81 -0.13 9.03 1.95
C THR A 81 0.76 9.02 3.19
N SER A 82 0.91 10.16 3.81
CA SER A 82 1.52 10.29 5.15
C SER A 82 0.51 10.14 6.29
N LEU A 83 -0.76 9.80 6.01
CA LEU A 83 -1.76 9.54 7.05
C LEU A 83 -1.30 8.37 7.93
N GLY A 84 -1.33 8.58 9.25
CA GLY A 84 -0.84 7.60 10.23
C GLY A 84 0.65 7.71 10.55
N MET A 85 1.42 8.52 9.83
CA MET A 85 2.83 8.77 10.18
C MET A 85 2.93 9.54 11.50
N GLY A 86 3.61 8.96 12.50
CA GLY A 86 3.80 9.59 13.82
C GLY A 86 2.55 9.72 14.67
N ARG A 87 1.46 9.01 14.34
CA ARG A 87 0.21 8.99 15.09
C ARG A 87 0.01 7.64 15.78
N ASP A 88 -0.71 7.67 16.91
CA ASP A 88 -1.08 6.47 17.67
C ASP A 88 -2.57 6.12 17.56
N ASP A 89 -3.34 6.91 16.82
CA ASP A 89 -4.74 6.68 16.46
C ASP A 89 -4.91 6.38 14.98
N VAL A 90 -6.01 5.73 14.62
CA VAL A 90 -6.39 5.49 13.23
C VAL A 90 -6.80 6.83 12.61
N PRO A 91 -6.18 7.26 11.49
CA PRO A 91 -6.64 8.45 10.79
C PRO A 91 -8.10 8.28 10.34
N PRO A 92 -8.99 9.26 10.70
CA PRO A 92 -10.41 9.13 10.40
C PRO A 92 -10.73 9.11 8.89
N GLU A 93 -9.79 9.55 8.08
CA GLU A 93 -9.92 9.52 6.62
C GLU A 93 -9.71 8.12 6.03
N LEU A 94 -8.94 7.25 6.69
CA LEU A 94 -8.66 5.92 6.15
C LEU A 94 -9.87 5.00 6.32
N PRO A 95 -10.28 4.27 5.26
CA PRO A 95 -11.38 3.33 5.34
C PRO A 95 -11.01 2.16 6.25
N LEU A 96 -11.94 1.73 7.06
CA LEU A 96 -11.72 0.64 8.01
C LEU A 96 -12.94 -0.27 8.16
N ASP A 97 -14.13 0.33 8.26
CA ASP A 97 -15.35 -0.40 8.64
C ASP A 97 -15.93 -1.21 7.49
N ALA A 98 -15.68 -0.79 6.24
CA ALA A 98 -16.12 -1.48 5.03
C ALA A 98 -15.03 -2.31 4.34
N LEU A 99 -13.88 -2.55 4.98
CA LEU A 99 -12.88 -3.44 4.40
C LEU A 99 -13.48 -4.83 4.16
N ALA A 100 -13.41 -5.32 2.91
CA ALA A 100 -13.90 -6.65 2.58
C ALA A 100 -13.15 -7.72 3.39
N HIS A 101 -13.86 -8.72 3.89
CA HIS A 101 -13.23 -9.81 4.63
C HIS A 101 -12.17 -10.52 3.77
N GLY A 102 -10.96 -10.65 4.30
CA GLY A 102 -9.82 -11.22 3.59
C GLY A 102 -9.15 -10.28 2.58
N ALA A 103 -9.63 -9.04 2.42
CA ALA A 103 -8.92 -8.02 1.65
C ALA A 103 -7.52 -7.77 2.23
N VAL A 104 -6.64 -7.21 1.42
CA VAL A 104 -5.32 -6.79 1.87
C VAL A 104 -5.34 -5.29 2.18
N ALA A 105 -4.94 -4.91 3.38
CA ALA A 105 -4.64 -3.53 3.74
C ALA A 105 -3.12 -3.32 3.69
N TYR A 106 -2.66 -2.45 2.79
CA TYR A 106 -1.24 -2.16 2.62
C TYR A 106 -0.95 -0.70 2.98
N ASP A 107 -0.12 -0.49 3.97
CA ASP A 107 0.30 0.85 4.37
C ASP A 107 1.74 1.11 3.94
N LEU A 108 1.99 2.12 3.11
CA LEU A 108 3.36 2.49 2.74
C LEU A 108 4.10 3.22 3.87
N VAL A 109 3.41 3.66 4.91
CA VAL A 109 4.03 4.14 6.14
C VAL A 109 4.73 2.96 6.81
N TYR A 110 6.01 3.12 7.13
CA TYR A 110 6.80 2.12 7.83
C TYR A 110 7.18 2.60 9.24
N ARG A 111 7.01 1.71 10.21
CA ARG A 111 7.34 1.91 11.63
C ARG A 111 7.92 0.61 12.19
N ALA A 112 8.50 0.68 13.41
CA ALA A 112 8.91 -0.52 14.15
C ALA A 112 7.71 -1.45 14.44
N GLU A 113 6.55 -0.83 14.77
CA GLU A 113 5.28 -1.51 15.00
C GLU A 113 4.30 -1.19 13.85
N PRO A 114 3.37 -2.10 13.52
CA PRO A 114 2.32 -1.81 12.53
C PRO A 114 1.56 -0.53 12.87
N THR A 115 1.15 0.23 11.85
CA THR A 115 0.37 1.44 12.06
C THR A 115 -0.95 1.13 12.74
N PRO A 116 -1.58 2.10 13.46
CA PRO A 116 -2.91 1.89 14.07
C PRO A 116 -3.95 1.40 13.06
N TRP A 117 -3.90 1.90 11.83
CA TRP A 117 -4.81 1.45 10.77
C TRP A 117 -4.61 -0.03 10.42
N LEU A 118 -3.36 -0.50 10.25
CA LEU A 118 -3.08 -1.91 9.97
C LEU A 118 -3.51 -2.82 11.12
N ARG A 119 -3.26 -2.41 12.39
CA ARG A 119 -3.73 -3.20 13.56
C ARG A 119 -5.25 -3.33 13.55
N ALA A 120 -5.95 -2.20 13.38
CA ALA A 120 -7.41 -2.19 13.35
C ALA A 120 -7.99 -2.95 12.15
N ALA A 121 -7.32 -2.93 10.99
CA ALA A 121 -7.69 -3.73 9.82
C ALA A 121 -7.52 -5.23 10.07
N ALA A 122 -6.43 -5.64 10.72
CA ALA A 122 -6.19 -7.04 11.10
C ALA A 122 -7.26 -7.56 12.06
N GLU A 123 -7.68 -6.75 13.06
CA GLU A 123 -8.78 -7.09 13.98
C GLU A 123 -10.11 -7.34 13.26
N ARG A 124 -10.29 -6.76 12.06
CA ARG A 124 -11.47 -6.95 11.19
C ARG A 124 -11.30 -8.07 10.16
N GLY A 125 -10.22 -8.84 10.25
CA GLY A 125 -9.96 -9.98 9.38
C GLY A 125 -9.32 -9.63 8.03
N ALA A 126 -8.82 -8.41 7.84
CA ALA A 126 -7.98 -8.09 6.69
C ALA A 126 -6.57 -8.67 6.87
N ARG A 127 -5.94 -9.05 5.76
CA ARG A 127 -4.50 -9.34 5.72
C ARG A 127 -3.75 -8.01 5.63
N THR A 128 -2.62 -7.87 6.31
CA THR A 128 -1.93 -6.59 6.39
C THR A 128 -0.51 -6.67 5.86
N VAL A 129 -0.08 -5.59 5.21
CA VAL A 129 1.29 -5.41 4.71
C VAL A 129 1.76 -4.01 5.09
N ASP A 130 2.95 -3.89 5.66
CA ASP A 130 3.58 -2.61 5.99
C ASP A 130 4.57 -2.14 4.91
N GLY A 131 5.07 -0.93 5.07
CA GLY A 131 6.02 -0.33 4.14
C GLY A 131 7.46 -0.88 4.23
N LEU A 132 7.81 -1.70 5.24
CA LEU A 132 9.17 -2.20 5.42
C LEU A 132 9.60 -3.15 4.30
N GLY A 133 8.70 -4.04 3.86
CA GLY A 133 8.97 -4.93 2.74
C GLY A 133 9.25 -4.16 1.45
N MET A 134 8.47 -3.13 1.16
CA MET A 134 8.71 -2.26 0.00
C MET A 134 10.05 -1.53 0.11
N LEU A 135 10.39 -1.01 1.29
CA LEU A 135 11.67 -0.34 1.55
C LEU A 135 12.84 -1.29 1.31
N LEU A 136 12.74 -2.53 1.79
CA LEU A 136 13.75 -3.57 1.58
C LEU A 136 13.99 -3.82 0.08
N HIS A 137 12.93 -4.13 -0.66
CA HIS A 137 13.06 -4.51 -2.06
C HIS A 137 13.46 -3.35 -2.97
N GLN A 138 13.01 -2.12 -2.71
CA GLN A 138 13.49 -0.96 -3.47
C GLN A 138 14.96 -0.65 -3.16
N GLY A 139 15.40 -0.80 -1.91
CA GLY A 139 16.81 -0.69 -1.54
C GLY A 139 17.68 -1.74 -2.21
N ALA A 140 17.21 -2.99 -2.25
CA ALA A 140 17.88 -4.08 -2.94
C ALA A 140 17.99 -3.84 -4.45
N ALA A 141 16.93 -3.37 -5.09
CA ALA A 141 16.95 -3.02 -6.51
C ALA A 141 17.94 -1.89 -6.81
N ALA A 142 17.97 -0.84 -5.97
CA ALA A 142 18.93 0.25 -6.10
C ALA A 142 20.38 -0.23 -5.91
N PHE A 143 20.62 -1.08 -4.92
CA PHE A 143 21.94 -1.68 -4.69
C PHE A 143 22.43 -2.45 -5.91
N ALA A 144 21.59 -3.34 -6.46
CA ALA A 144 21.93 -4.11 -7.67
C ALA A 144 22.23 -3.19 -8.86
N GLN A 145 21.42 -2.14 -9.04
CA GLN A 145 21.60 -1.19 -10.14
C GLN A 145 22.92 -0.41 -10.05
N TRP A 146 23.32 -0.02 -8.84
CA TRP A 146 24.52 0.79 -8.64
C TRP A 146 25.81 -0.02 -8.59
N THR A 147 25.75 -1.25 -8.10
CA THR A 147 26.94 -2.08 -7.88
C THR A 147 27.12 -3.16 -8.92
N GLY A 148 26.07 -3.55 -9.65
CA GLY A 148 26.06 -4.73 -10.52
C GLY A 148 26.14 -6.05 -9.75
N VAL A 149 26.02 -6.04 -8.41
CA VAL A 149 26.14 -7.22 -7.53
C VAL A 149 24.77 -7.59 -6.99
N GLU A 150 24.53 -8.89 -6.80
CA GLU A 150 23.31 -9.38 -6.16
C GLU A 150 23.19 -8.83 -4.72
N PRO A 151 22.04 -8.24 -4.37
CA PRO A 151 21.85 -7.63 -3.05
C PRO A 151 21.77 -8.69 -1.96
N PRO A 152 22.47 -8.51 -0.82
CA PRO A 152 22.41 -9.43 0.31
C PRO A 152 21.10 -9.23 1.11
N LEU A 153 19.97 -9.71 0.57
CA LEU A 153 18.62 -9.46 1.10
C LEU A 153 18.48 -9.82 2.58
N ASP A 154 19.07 -10.93 3.03
CA ASP A 154 18.99 -11.35 4.43
C ASP A 154 19.69 -10.36 5.36
N ALA A 155 20.86 -9.87 4.98
CA ALA A 155 21.58 -8.86 5.76
C ALA A 155 20.81 -7.53 5.77
N MET A 156 20.23 -7.14 4.64
CA MET A 156 19.41 -5.92 4.54
C MET A 156 18.14 -6.04 5.41
N ARG A 157 17.47 -7.19 5.40
CA ARG A 157 16.30 -7.50 6.23
C ARG A 157 16.65 -7.43 7.73
N GLN A 158 17.75 -8.05 8.14
CA GLN A 158 18.24 -7.97 9.52
C GLN A 158 18.59 -6.54 9.96
N GLY A 159 19.13 -5.73 9.04
CA GLY A 159 19.42 -4.32 9.28
C GLY A 159 18.15 -3.49 9.53
N LEU A 160 17.06 -3.77 8.83
CA LEU A 160 15.76 -3.11 9.04
C LEU A 160 15.10 -3.53 10.36
N ALA A 161 15.26 -4.78 10.79
CA ALA A 161 14.66 -5.30 12.02
C ALA A 161 15.33 -4.78 13.32
N ARG A 162 16.52 -4.18 13.22
CA ARG A 162 17.26 -3.64 14.37
C ARG A 162 16.93 -2.18 14.71
N ARG A 163 15.99 -1.57 14.01
CA ARG A 163 15.54 -0.19 14.25
C ARG A 163 14.28 -0.19 15.11
#